data_5432a31e881112bcd02d5f2fe9c8d614
#
_entry.id   5432a31e881112bcd02d5f2fe9c8d614
#
_cell.length_a   1.000
_cell.length_b   1.000
_cell.length_c   1.000
_cell.angle_alpha   90.00
_cell.angle_beta   90.00
_cell.angle_gamma   90.00
#
_symmetry.space_group_name_H-M   'P 1'
#
loop_
_entity.id
_entity.type
_entity.pdbx_description
1 polymer ?
#
loop_
_entity_poly.entity_id
_entity_poly.type
_entity_poly.pdbx_seq_one_letter_code
_entity_poly.pdbx_strand_id
1 'polypeptide(L)'
;MISVFDLFSVGIGPSSSHTVGPMRAARTFVAGLKADGLLTDVVRMRAELFGSLGATGHGHGSDRAVLLGLAGAAPESVDTDGVDARVARIREQGRLALLDTHEIDFEPDRDLTLHRRRSLPYHPNGMVFAAFDDGGAEIRTRTYYSVGGGFVVDEAAAGADRIKPDVTPVRYPFLTGAQLLDVTAATGLSISGVMLANEVSWRSEADVRAGLLDIWRVMRECVERGCSRDGTLPGGLQVRRRAAELRRSLETDTVVPDGDPLHVMDWVTLFALAVNEENAAGGRVVTAPTNGAAGIIPAVLHYYTRFVPGASDEGVLRFLLAAGAIGVLFKENASISGAEVGCQGEVGSACSMAAAGLAEALGGTPAQVENAAEIGMEHNLGLTCDPVGGLVQIPCIERNAVASIKAITAARLALRGDGVHAVSLDKVIKTMRETGADMKVKYKETARGGLAVNVIEC
;
A
#
# COMPACT_ATOMS: atom_id res chain seq x y z
N MET A 1 -1.54 -18.88 3.90
CA MET A 1 -1.66 -17.67 4.75
C MET A 1 -0.68 -16.64 4.22
N ILE A 2 -0.98 -15.35 4.34
CA ILE A 2 -0.13 -14.24 3.86
C ILE A 2 0.88 -13.88 4.95
N SER A 3 2.14 -13.64 4.58
CA SER A 3 3.18 -13.18 5.49
C SER A 3 2.99 -11.69 5.82
N VAL A 4 3.44 -11.27 7.01
CA VAL A 4 3.49 -9.86 7.40
C VAL A 4 4.34 -9.03 6.41
N PHE A 5 5.35 -9.63 5.80
CA PHE A 5 6.23 -8.98 4.81
C PHE A 5 5.57 -8.80 3.45
N ASP A 6 4.50 -9.53 3.15
CA ASP A 6 3.70 -9.29 1.96
C ASP A 6 2.78 -8.07 2.12
N LEU A 7 2.33 -7.80 3.37
CA LEU A 7 1.51 -6.63 3.71
C LEU A 7 2.34 -5.36 3.93
N PHE A 8 3.55 -5.51 4.49
CA PHE A 8 4.52 -4.43 4.71
C PHE A 8 5.69 -4.59 3.73
N SER A 9 5.49 -4.18 2.50
CA SER A 9 6.54 -4.27 1.48
C SER A 9 7.12 -2.90 1.15
N VAL A 10 8.45 -2.83 1.05
CA VAL A 10 9.14 -1.61 0.59
C VAL A 10 8.83 -1.42 -0.89
N GLY A 11 8.50 -0.20 -1.28
CA GLY A 11 8.20 0.15 -2.66
C GLY A 11 8.37 1.63 -2.92
N ILE A 12 7.80 2.09 -4.01
CA ILE A 12 7.78 3.49 -4.41
C ILE A 12 6.35 3.98 -4.63
N GLY A 13 6.15 5.29 -4.42
CA GLY A 13 4.89 5.95 -4.71
C GLY A 13 4.60 6.11 -6.22
N PRO A 14 3.41 6.58 -6.54
CA PRO A 14 2.35 6.96 -5.61
C PRO A 14 1.36 5.83 -5.24
N SER A 15 1.33 4.69 -5.96
CA SER A 15 0.28 3.69 -5.79
C SER A 15 0.81 2.27 -5.78
N SER A 16 0.37 1.44 -4.82
CA SER A 16 0.72 0.01 -4.82
C SER A 16 0.12 -0.74 -6.01
N SER A 17 -1.14 -0.44 -6.37
CA SER A 17 -1.83 -1.10 -7.48
C SER A 17 -1.46 -0.55 -8.85
N HIS A 18 -1.15 0.74 -8.95
CA HIS A 18 -0.89 1.43 -10.23
C HIS A 18 0.59 1.70 -10.50
N THR A 19 1.48 1.59 -9.51
CA THR A 19 2.93 1.81 -9.65
C THR A 19 3.70 0.53 -9.34
N VAL A 20 3.62 0.05 -8.08
CA VAL A 20 4.38 -1.13 -7.62
C VAL A 20 3.98 -2.38 -8.39
N GLY A 21 2.67 -2.65 -8.53
CA GLY A 21 2.15 -3.81 -9.26
C GLY A 21 2.58 -3.83 -10.73
N PRO A 22 2.34 -2.80 -11.53
CA PRO A 22 2.80 -2.71 -12.91
C PRO A 22 4.32 -2.84 -13.07
N MET A 23 5.11 -2.26 -12.17
CA MET A 23 6.56 -2.39 -12.19
C MET A 23 7.01 -3.84 -11.94
N ARG A 24 6.41 -4.51 -10.95
CA ARG A 24 6.67 -5.93 -10.68
C ARG A 24 6.26 -6.82 -11.84
N ALA A 25 5.06 -6.61 -12.42
CA ALA A 25 4.58 -7.39 -13.55
C ALA A 25 5.48 -7.26 -14.78
N ALA A 26 5.86 -6.03 -15.13
CA ALA A 26 6.75 -5.76 -16.24
C ALA A 26 8.14 -6.42 -16.06
N ARG A 27 8.71 -6.30 -14.84
CA ARG A 27 9.98 -6.97 -14.51
C ARG A 27 9.84 -8.49 -14.54
N THR A 28 8.76 -9.05 -14.03
CA THR A 28 8.51 -10.50 -14.05
C THR A 28 8.42 -11.03 -15.48
N PHE A 29 7.76 -10.30 -16.38
CA PHE A 29 7.65 -10.67 -17.77
C PHE A 29 9.02 -10.77 -18.45
N VAL A 30 9.86 -9.74 -18.35
CA VAL A 30 11.18 -9.75 -18.98
C VAL A 30 12.16 -10.71 -18.31
N ALA A 31 12.06 -10.90 -16.98
CA ALA A 31 12.82 -11.92 -16.26
C ALA A 31 12.47 -13.35 -16.73
N GLY A 32 11.17 -13.60 -17.00
CA GLY A 32 10.71 -14.85 -17.59
C GLY A 32 11.28 -15.09 -19.01
N LEU A 33 11.32 -14.05 -19.87
CA LEU A 33 11.96 -14.14 -21.17
C LEU A 33 13.45 -14.50 -21.05
N LYS A 34 14.16 -13.89 -20.11
CA LYS A 34 15.58 -14.21 -19.84
C LYS A 34 15.78 -15.64 -19.35
N ALA A 35 14.94 -16.09 -18.42
CA ALA A 35 15.03 -17.44 -17.85
C ALA A 35 14.82 -18.53 -18.91
N ASP A 36 13.97 -18.27 -19.91
CA ASP A 36 13.68 -19.18 -21.00
C ASP A 36 14.63 -19.00 -22.22
N GLY A 37 15.64 -18.13 -22.11
CA GLY A 37 16.62 -17.88 -23.17
C GLY A 37 16.10 -17.09 -24.37
N LEU A 38 14.94 -16.42 -24.24
CA LEU A 38 14.25 -15.72 -25.33
C LEU A 38 14.54 -14.20 -25.35
N LEU A 39 15.23 -13.67 -24.34
CA LEU A 39 15.40 -12.21 -24.20
C LEU A 39 16.16 -11.59 -25.37
N THR A 40 17.17 -12.28 -25.92
CA THR A 40 18.01 -11.80 -27.03
C THR A 40 17.29 -11.78 -28.36
N ASP A 41 16.21 -12.55 -28.50
CA ASP A 41 15.41 -12.62 -29.73
C ASP A 41 14.36 -11.52 -29.80
N VAL A 42 14.16 -10.78 -28.70
CA VAL A 42 13.19 -9.70 -28.63
C VAL A 42 13.70 -8.47 -29.38
N VAL A 43 12.98 -8.05 -30.39
CA VAL A 43 13.25 -6.81 -31.13
C VAL A 43 12.23 -5.73 -30.80
N ARG A 44 11.01 -6.13 -30.40
CA ARG A 44 9.92 -5.22 -30.08
C ARG A 44 9.12 -5.71 -28.88
N MET A 45 8.68 -4.76 -28.06
CA MET A 45 7.76 -4.98 -26.93
C MET A 45 6.49 -4.18 -27.13
N ARG A 46 5.37 -4.70 -26.60
CA ARG A 46 4.12 -3.97 -26.44
C ARG A 46 3.59 -4.14 -25.02
N ALA A 47 3.17 -3.04 -24.42
CA ALA A 47 2.53 -3.01 -23.10
C ALA A 47 1.16 -2.34 -23.21
N GLU A 48 0.13 -2.95 -22.65
CA GLU A 48 -1.24 -2.44 -22.68
C GLU A 48 -1.82 -2.47 -21.26
N LEU A 49 -2.37 -1.33 -20.80
CA LEU A 49 -2.97 -1.16 -19.49
C LEU A 49 -4.48 -0.94 -19.63
N PHE A 50 -5.27 -1.65 -18.80
CA PHE A 50 -6.72 -1.72 -18.92
C PHE A 50 -7.43 -1.28 -17.63
N GLY A 51 -8.72 -0.97 -17.73
CA GLY A 51 -9.60 -0.65 -16.63
C GLY A 51 -9.13 0.58 -15.83
N SER A 52 -8.97 0.45 -14.51
CA SER A 52 -8.49 1.54 -13.68
C SER A 52 -7.05 1.93 -14.02
N LEU A 53 -6.14 0.97 -14.30
CA LEU A 53 -4.79 1.24 -14.79
C LEU A 53 -4.78 2.09 -16.08
N GLY A 54 -5.71 1.80 -17.00
CA GLY A 54 -5.85 2.59 -18.21
C GLY A 54 -6.48 3.97 -17.98
N ALA A 55 -7.39 4.09 -17.02
CA ALA A 55 -8.14 5.31 -16.76
C ALA A 55 -7.32 6.37 -15.98
N THR A 56 -6.61 5.94 -14.93
CA THR A 56 -5.89 6.81 -13.99
C THR A 56 -4.37 6.58 -13.99
N GLY A 57 -3.89 5.62 -14.80
CA GLY A 57 -2.49 5.17 -14.78
C GLY A 57 -1.46 6.26 -15.01
N HIS A 58 -1.74 7.25 -15.85
CA HIS A 58 -0.83 8.38 -16.05
C HIS A 58 -0.63 9.19 -14.78
N GLY A 59 -1.72 9.54 -14.08
CA GLY A 59 -1.67 10.26 -12.81
C GLY A 59 -1.01 9.47 -11.67
N HIS A 60 -1.06 8.14 -11.74
CA HIS A 60 -0.44 7.23 -10.79
C HIS A 60 0.96 6.73 -11.23
N GLY A 61 1.50 7.22 -12.35
CA GLY A 61 2.81 6.84 -12.85
C GLY A 61 2.93 5.40 -13.33
N SER A 62 1.82 4.77 -13.80
CA SER A 62 1.84 3.40 -14.31
C SER A 62 2.71 3.25 -15.56
N ASP A 63 2.71 4.25 -16.44
CA ASP A 63 3.57 4.33 -17.60
C ASP A 63 5.05 4.31 -17.22
N ARG A 64 5.46 5.12 -16.24
CA ARG A 64 6.82 5.15 -15.69
C ARG A 64 7.19 3.80 -15.06
N ALA A 65 6.27 3.24 -14.28
CA ALA A 65 6.47 1.97 -13.59
C ALA A 65 6.73 0.81 -14.55
N VAL A 66 5.96 0.75 -15.65
CA VAL A 66 6.16 -0.25 -16.71
C VAL A 66 7.54 -0.10 -17.35
N LEU A 67 7.94 1.11 -17.74
CA LEU A 67 9.27 1.36 -18.33
C LEU A 67 10.39 0.91 -17.40
N LEU A 68 10.31 1.29 -16.12
CA LEU A 68 11.30 0.90 -15.11
C LEU A 68 11.36 -0.61 -14.90
N GLY A 69 10.19 -1.27 -14.83
CA GLY A 69 10.09 -2.72 -14.65
C GLY A 69 10.67 -3.49 -15.84
N LEU A 70 10.35 -3.09 -17.08
CA LEU A 70 10.94 -3.66 -18.29
C LEU A 70 12.47 -3.47 -18.32
N ALA A 71 12.95 -2.31 -17.85
CA ALA A 71 14.37 -2.04 -17.69
C ALA A 71 15.01 -2.78 -16.49
N GLY A 72 14.28 -3.64 -15.78
CA GLY A 72 14.81 -4.50 -14.72
C GLY A 72 14.78 -3.91 -13.32
N ALA A 73 14.31 -2.67 -13.14
CA ALA A 73 14.23 -2.08 -11.83
C ALA A 73 13.17 -2.76 -10.95
N ALA A 74 13.46 -2.90 -9.66
CA ALA A 74 12.54 -3.42 -8.65
C ALA A 74 12.06 -2.30 -7.74
N PRO A 75 10.77 -2.29 -7.34
CA PRO A 75 10.23 -1.25 -6.46
C PRO A 75 10.99 -1.11 -5.14
N GLU A 76 11.52 -2.23 -4.64
CA GLU A 76 12.21 -2.30 -3.35
C GLU A 76 13.58 -1.60 -3.35
N SER A 77 14.24 -1.51 -4.52
CA SER A 77 15.65 -1.11 -4.63
C SER A 77 15.92 0.02 -5.63
N VAL A 78 14.93 0.41 -6.46
CA VAL A 78 15.14 1.47 -7.46
C VAL A 78 15.58 2.78 -6.81
N ASP A 79 16.56 3.47 -7.41
CA ASP A 79 16.93 4.82 -6.98
C ASP A 79 15.81 5.81 -7.33
N THR A 80 15.07 6.26 -6.32
CA THR A 80 13.92 7.16 -6.49
C THR A 80 14.31 8.55 -6.99
N ASP A 81 15.52 9.01 -6.75
CA ASP A 81 15.98 10.32 -7.21
C ASP A 81 16.38 10.29 -8.69
N GLY A 82 16.81 9.11 -9.20
CA GLY A 82 17.19 8.91 -10.59
C GLY A 82 16.05 8.54 -11.54
N VAL A 83 14.86 8.22 -11.04
CA VAL A 83 13.72 7.71 -11.83
C VAL A 83 13.34 8.65 -12.97
N ASP A 84 13.15 9.94 -12.69
CA ASP A 84 12.68 10.89 -13.70
C ASP A 84 13.68 11.05 -14.83
N ALA A 85 14.98 11.13 -14.52
CA ALA A 85 16.04 11.22 -15.52
C ALA A 85 16.14 9.93 -16.38
N ARG A 86 15.92 8.76 -15.76
CA ARG A 86 15.92 7.48 -16.47
C ARG A 86 14.75 7.37 -17.45
N VAL A 87 13.56 7.73 -17.01
CA VAL A 87 12.34 7.72 -17.84
C VAL A 87 12.43 8.75 -18.96
N ALA A 88 12.93 9.96 -18.69
CA ALA A 88 13.14 10.99 -19.69
C ALA A 88 14.10 10.49 -20.79
N ARG A 89 15.20 9.87 -20.41
CA ARG A 89 16.18 9.29 -21.36
C ARG A 89 15.54 8.26 -22.28
N ILE A 90 14.74 7.32 -21.74
CA ILE A 90 14.04 6.31 -22.55
C ILE A 90 13.12 6.99 -23.58
N ARG A 91 12.38 8.01 -23.16
CA ARG A 91 11.46 8.76 -24.05
C ARG A 91 12.18 9.57 -25.13
N GLU A 92 13.28 10.23 -24.78
CA GLU A 92 14.07 11.05 -25.70
C GLU A 92 14.83 10.20 -26.73
N GLN A 93 15.37 9.06 -26.31
CA GLN A 93 16.15 8.20 -27.16
C GLN A 93 15.31 7.21 -28.00
N GLY A 94 14.06 6.95 -27.60
CA GLY A 94 13.23 5.91 -28.22
C GLY A 94 13.83 4.50 -28.06
N ARG A 95 14.59 4.28 -26.98
CA ARG A 95 15.33 3.05 -26.72
C ARG A 95 15.11 2.58 -25.27
N LEU A 96 14.97 1.26 -25.12
CA LEU A 96 14.78 0.61 -23.83
C LEU A 96 15.72 -0.59 -23.69
N ALA A 97 16.56 -0.58 -22.65
CA ALA A 97 17.40 -1.74 -22.32
C ALA A 97 16.62 -2.70 -21.40
N LEU A 98 16.13 -3.81 -21.93
CA LEU A 98 15.45 -4.87 -21.17
C LEU A 98 16.43 -5.49 -20.15
N LEU A 99 16.03 -5.49 -18.87
CA LEU A 99 16.88 -5.92 -17.72
C LEU A 99 18.26 -5.24 -17.70
N ASP A 100 18.39 -4.01 -18.22
CA ASP A 100 19.66 -3.29 -18.41
C ASP A 100 20.74 -4.05 -19.22
N THR A 101 20.33 -5.05 -20.03
CA THR A 101 21.26 -5.93 -20.76
C THR A 101 20.98 -6.03 -22.25
N HIS A 102 19.73 -5.92 -22.69
CA HIS A 102 19.33 -6.08 -24.09
C HIS A 102 18.54 -4.86 -24.58
N GLU A 103 19.15 -4.06 -25.44
CA GLU A 103 18.57 -2.82 -25.95
C GLU A 103 17.67 -3.05 -27.15
N ILE A 104 16.47 -2.48 -27.12
CA ILE A 104 15.47 -2.52 -28.21
C ILE A 104 14.97 -1.12 -28.54
N ASP A 105 14.40 -0.94 -29.73
CA ASP A 105 13.61 0.24 -30.05
C ASP A 105 12.29 0.22 -29.27
N PHE A 106 11.98 1.30 -28.60
CA PHE A 106 10.76 1.42 -27.78
C PHE A 106 10.28 2.87 -27.74
N GLU A 107 9.18 3.13 -28.42
CA GLU A 107 8.51 4.42 -28.42
C GLU A 107 7.30 4.36 -27.48
N PRO A 108 7.35 4.98 -26.30
CA PRO A 108 6.25 4.88 -25.31
C PRO A 108 4.88 5.22 -25.86
N ASP A 109 4.76 6.20 -26.75
CA ASP A 109 3.47 6.61 -27.35
C ASP A 109 2.88 5.55 -28.31
N ARG A 110 3.72 4.68 -28.89
CA ARG A 110 3.33 3.58 -29.77
C ARG A 110 3.22 2.25 -29.05
N ASP A 111 4.18 1.96 -28.21
CA ASP A 111 4.41 0.62 -27.64
C ASP A 111 3.81 0.45 -26.23
N LEU A 112 3.35 1.55 -25.60
CA LEU A 112 2.65 1.53 -24.31
C LEU A 112 1.27 2.21 -24.44
N THR A 113 0.21 1.42 -24.37
CA THR A 113 -1.16 1.91 -24.56
C THR A 113 -1.96 1.86 -23.27
N LEU A 114 -2.60 2.98 -22.90
CA LEU A 114 -3.54 3.10 -21.79
C LEU A 114 -4.98 3.06 -22.30
N HIS A 115 -5.67 1.95 -22.13
CA HIS A 115 -7.06 1.75 -22.55
C HIS A 115 -8.04 2.32 -21.53
N ARG A 116 -8.36 3.60 -21.64
CA ARG A 116 -9.20 4.34 -20.67
C ARG A 116 -10.64 3.83 -20.52
N ARG A 117 -11.17 3.06 -21.47
CA ARG A 117 -12.57 2.60 -21.51
C ARG A 117 -12.74 1.08 -21.66
N ARG A 118 -11.64 0.34 -21.76
CA ARG A 118 -11.65 -1.11 -21.88
C ARG A 118 -11.16 -1.73 -20.58
N SER A 119 -11.80 -2.80 -20.13
CA SER A 119 -11.40 -3.59 -18.96
C SER A 119 -11.23 -5.03 -19.35
N LEU A 120 -10.34 -5.76 -18.67
CA LEU A 120 -10.24 -7.19 -18.74
C LEU A 120 -11.23 -7.85 -17.77
N PRO A 121 -11.68 -9.10 -18.04
CA PRO A 121 -12.81 -9.69 -17.30
C PRO A 121 -12.52 -9.94 -15.82
N TYR A 122 -11.27 -10.29 -15.48
CA TYR A 122 -10.94 -10.82 -14.15
C TYR A 122 -10.81 -9.74 -13.06
N HIS A 123 -10.12 -8.61 -13.35
CA HIS A 123 -9.89 -7.56 -12.38
C HIS A 123 -9.75 -6.18 -13.07
N PRO A 124 -10.18 -5.07 -12.42
CA PRO A 124 -10.09 -3.73 -13.01
C PRO A 124 -8.66 -3.26 -13.34
N ASN A 125 -7.64 -3.82 -12.70
CA ASN A 125 -6.23 -3.43 -12.92
C ASN A 125 -5.51 -4.47 -13.78
N GLY A 126 -5.96 -4.65 -15.01
CA GLY A 126 -5.37 -5.58 -15.97
C GLY A 126 -4.27 -4.96 -16.82
N MET A 127 -3.27 -5.77 -17.19
CA MET A 127 -2.20 -5.39 -18.11
C MET A 127 -1.76 -6.57 -18.97
N VAL A 128 -1.37 -6.28 -20.21
CA VAL A 128 -0.86 -7.27 -21.16
C VAL A 128 0.50 -6.84 -21.65
N PHE A 129 1.48 -7.77 -21.61
CA PHE A 129 2.80 -7.58 -22.20
C PHE A 129 3.00 -8.58 -23.32
N ALA A 130 3.51 -8.12 -24.46
CA ALA A 130 3.84 -8.95 -25.62
C ALA A 130 5.24 -8.62 -26.15
N ALA A 131 6.00 -9.66 -26.49
CA ALA A 131 7.34 -9.58 -27.08
C ALA A 131 7.31 -10.17 -28.50
N PHE A 132 8.04 -9.55 -29.43
CA PHE A 132 8.10 -9.91 -30.83
C PHE A 132 9.53 -10.02 -31.32
N ASP A 133 9.78 -10.95 -32.27
CA ASP A 133 11.07 -11.12 -32.98
C ASP A 133 11.24 -10.14 -34.15
N ASP A 134 12.33 -10.26 -34.87
CA ASP A 134 12.70 -9.47 -36.07
C ASP A 134 11.74 -9.70 -37.25
N GLY A 135 11.15 -10.89 -37.36
CA GLY A 135 10.11 -11.21 -38.33
C GLY A 135 8.74 -10.67 -37.99
N GLY A 136 8.56 -10.08 -36.78
CA GLY A 136 7.29 -9.58 -36.24
C GLY A 136 6.40 -10.70 -35.67
N ALA A 137 6.91 -11.93 -35.51
CA ALA A 137 6.18 -13.00 -34.86
C ALA A 137 6.17 -12.81 -33.33
N GLU A 138 5.05 -13.16 -32.71
CA GLU A 138 4.90 -13.06 -31.25
C GLU A 138 5.68 -14.18 -30.57
N ILE A 139 6.72 -13.80 -29.82
CA ILE A 139 7.53 -14.72 -28.99
C ILE A 139 6.75 -15.14 -27.75
N ARG A 140 6.14 -14.15 -27.08
CA ARG A 140 5.39 -14.36 -25.81
C ARG A 140 4.38 -13.25 -25.57
N THR A 141 3.20 -13.64 -25.09
CA THR A 141 2.21 -12.75 -24.51
C THR A 141 1.80 -13.25 -23.12
N ARG A 142 1.63 -12.33 -22.16
CA ARG A 142 1.13 -12.60 -20.79
C ARG A 142 0.21 -11.51 -20.35
N THR A 143 -0.85 -11.95 -19.65
CA THR A 143 -1.79 -11.07 -18.95
C THR A 143 -1.51 -11.12 -17.45
N TYR A 144 -1.40 -9.95 -16.85
CA TYR A 144 -1.23 -9.79 -15.41
C TYR A 144 -2.32 -8.90 -14.83
N TYR A 145 -2.57 -9.06 -13.52
CA TYR A 145 -3.49 -8.24 -12.76
C TYR A 145 -2.85 -7.76 -11.47
N SER A 146 -2.95 -6.46 -11.19
CA SER A 146 -2.51 -5.86 -9.93
C SER A 146 -3.68 -5.82 -8.94
N VAL A 147 -3.65 -6.71 -7.93
CA VAL A 147 -4.80 -6.98 -7.04
C VAL A 147 -4.70 -6.24 -5.70
N GLY A 148 -4.10 -5.06 -5.68
CA GLY A 148 -3.89 -4.23 -4.48
C GLY A 148 -2.65 -4.62 -3.68
N GLY A 149 -2.16 -3.71 -2.82
CA GLY A 149 -0.98 -3.96 -1.98
C GLY A 149 0.34 -4.25 -2.72
N GLY A 150 0.40 -4.04 -4.04
CA GLY A 150 1.54 -4.43 -4.86
C GLY A 150 1.58 -5.92 -5.25
N PHE A 151 0.54 -6.69 -4.92
CA PHE A 151 0.40 -8.07 -5.38
C PHE A 151 0.06 -8.13 -6.86
N VAL A 152 0.68 -9.08 -7.56
CA VAL A 152 0.46 -9.34 -8.98
C VAL A 152 0.11 -10.81 -9.17
N VAL A 153 -0.91 -11.08 -9.97
CA VAL A 153 -1.26 -12.42 -10.43
C VAL A 153 -1.23 -12.46 -11.95
N ASP A 154 -0.89 -13.60 -12.53
CA ASP A 154 -0.98 -13.82 -13.98
C ASP A 154 -2.31 -14.45 -14.37
N GLU A 155 -2.61 -14.51 -15.68
CA GLU A 155 -3.86 -15.06 -16.17
C GLU A 155 -4.05 -16.54 -15.84
N ALA A 156 -2.97 -17.33 -15.73
CA ALA A 156 -3.02 -18.73 -15.34
C ALA A 156 -3.40 -18.90 -13.85
N ALA A 157 -3.09 -17.90 -13.02
CA ALA A 157 -3.51 -17.83 -11.62
C ALA A 157 -4.83 -17.07 -11.42
N ALA A 158 -5.35 -16.41 -12.45
CA ALA A 158 -6.63 -15.70 -12.45
C ALA A 158 -7.77 -16.71 -12.66
N GLY A 159 -8.33 -17.17 -11.61
CA GLY A 159 -9.42 -18.15 -11.63
C GLY A 159 -9.89 -18.42 -10.21
N ALA A 160 -9.79 -19.65 -9.76
CA ALA A 160 -10.14 -20.04 -8.40
C ALA A 160 -9.19 -19.47 -7.34
N ASP A 161 -7.91 -19.22 -7.69
CA ASP A 161 -6.87 -18.71 -6.77
C ASP A 161 -6.45 -17.30 -7.16
N ARG A 162 -7.07 -16.30 -6.54
CA ARG A 162 -6.76 -14.86 -6.72
C ARG A 162 -5.37 -14.44 -6.23
N ILE A 163 -4.75 -15.23 -5.39
CA ILE A 163 -3.34 -15.22 -4.99
C ILE A 163 -3.00 -16.69 -4.93
N LYS A 164 -1.89 -17.15 -5.53
CA LYS A 164 -1.38 -18.46 -5.11
C LYS A 164 -1.03 -18.30 -3.65
N PRO A 165 -1.83 -18.83 -2.71
CA PRO A 165 -1.44 -18.78 -1.32
C PRO A 165 -0.13 -19.54 -1.25
N ASP A 166 0.83 -18.98 -0.55
CA ASP A 166 1.96 -19.78 -0.13
C ASP A 166 1.36 -20.97 0.63
N VAL A 167 1.55 -22.15 0.10
CA VAL A 167 1.01 -23.41 0.66
C VAL A 167 1.81 -23.91 1.87
N THR A 168 2.81 -23.13 2.32
CA THR A 168 3.58 -23.43 3.52
C THR A 168 2.63 -23.55 4.72
N PRO A 169 2.57 -24.73 5.38
CA PRO A 169 1.74 -24.90 6.55
C PRO A 169 2.25 -24.00 7.68
N VAL A 170 1.38 -23.16 8.22
CA VAL A 170 1.68 -22.33 9.38
C VAL A 170 1.23 -23.02 10.67
N ARG A 171 1.86 -22.64 11.77
CA ARG A 171 1.63 -23.30 13.07
C ARG A 171 0.21 -23.07 13.61
N TYR A 172 -0.31 -21.87 13.45
CA TYR A 172 -1.61 -21.45 13.95
C TYR A 172 -2.43 -20.76 12.85
N PRO A 173 -3.01 -21.52 11.91
CA PRO A 173 -3.78 -20.94 10.82
C PRO A 173 -5.06 -20.29 11.35
N PHE A 174 -5.41 -19.13 10.80
CA PHE A 174 -6.68 -18.45 11.06
C PHE A 174 -7.14 -17.75 9.78
N LEU A 175 -8.44 -17.70 9.58
CA LEU A 175 -9.09 -17.00 8.46
C LEU A 175 -10.05 -15.91 8.96
N THR A 176 -10.46 -15.95 10.22
CA THR A 176 -11.40 -14.98 10.81
C THR A 176 -10.85 -14.42 12.12
N GLY A 177 -11.37 -13.27 12.55
CA GLY A 177 -11.06 -12.70 13.86
C GLY A 177 -11.46 -13.63 15.00
N ALA A 178 -12.60 -14.30 14.88
CA ALA A 178 -13.04 -15.29 15.85
C ALA A 178 -12.03 -16.45 15.99
N GLN A 179 -11.55 -17.02 14.86
CA GLN A 179 -10.52 -18.07 14.89
C GLN A 179 -9.20 -17.58 15.50
N LEU A 180 -8.79 -16.32 15.21
CA LEU A 180 -7.61 -15.73 15.82
C LEU A 180 -7.75 -15.63 17.34
N LEU A 181 -8.90 -15.17 17.84
CA LEU A 181 -9.19 -15.13 19.28
C LEU A 181 -9.23 -16.54 19.90
N ASP A 182 -9.81 -17.54 19.23
CA ASP A 182 -9.81 -18.93 19.70
C ASP A 182 -8.37 -19.46 19.83
N VAL A 183 -7.49 -19.17 18.88
CA VAL A 183 -6.07 -19.54 18.94
C VAL A 183 -5.39 -18.87 20.12
N THR A 184 -5.62 -17.57 20.36
CA THR A 184 -5.03 -16.87 21.52
C THR A 184 -5.52 -17.46 22.85
N ALA A 185 -6.81 -17.80 22.96
CA ALA A 185 -7.38 -18.41 24.13
C ALA A 185 -6.82 -19.82 24.40
N ALA A 186 -6.64 -20.62 23.34
CA ALA A 186 -6.12 -22.00 23.45
C ALA A 186 -4.62 -22.05 23.77
N THR A 187 -3.85 -21.05 23.33
CA THR A 187 -2.37 -21.06 23.44
C THR A 187 -1.84 -20.15 24.55
N GLY A 188 -2.63 -19.17 25.00
CA GLY A 188 -2.19 -18.10 25.89
C GLY A 188 -1.29 -17.06 25.21
N LEU A 189 -1.11 -17.14 23.87
CA LEU A 189 -0.33 -16.17 23.13
C LEU A 189 -1.14 -14.88 22.88
N SER A 190 -0.45 -13.76 22.77
CA SER A 190 -1.02 -12.53 22.23
C SER A 190 -1.21 -12.64 20.71
N ILE A 191 -1.91 -11.70 20.08
CA ILE A 191 -2.11 -11.67 18.62
C ILE A 191 -0.76 -11.56 17.90
N SER A 192 0.15 -10.72 18.39
CA SER A 192 1.52 -10.63 17.86
C SER A 192 2.29 -11.93 18.03
N GLY A 193 2.10 -12.63 19.14
CA GLY A 193 2.72 -13.94 19.40
C GLY A 193 2.24 -15.03 18.44
N VAL A 194 0.94 -15.06 18.13
CA VAL A 194 0.38 -15.98 17.12
C VAL A 194 0.98 -15.70 15.74
N MET A 195 1.02 -14.41 15.36
CA MET A 195 1.58 -14.03 14.05
C MET A 195 3.07 -14.33 13.95
N LEU A 196 3.85 -14.07 15.00
CA LEU A 196 5.27 -14.43 15.04
C LEU A 196 5.47 -15.93 14.89
N ALA A 197 4.69 -16.75 15.60
CA ALA A 197 4.76 -18.21 15.50
C ALA A 197 4.42 -18.73 14.09
N ASN A 198 3.56 -18.01 13.35
CA ASN A 198 3.25 -18.31 11.95
C ASN A 198 4.40 -17.89 11.03
N GLU A 199 4.98 -16.70 11.22
CA GLU A 199 6.11 -16.20 10.42
C GLU A 199 7.34 -17.13 10.48
N VAL A 200 7.57 -17.80 11.60
CA VAL A 200 8.66 -18.77 11.76
C VAL A 200 8.51 -19.98 10.82
N SER A 201 7.37 -20.19 10.19
CA SER A 201 7.20 -21.22 9.17
C SER A 201 7.96 -20.92 7.86
N TRP A 202 8.27 -19.66 7.59
CA TRP A 202 9.00 -19.25 6.38
C TRP A 202 10.46 -18.87 6.62
N ARG A 203 10.80 -18.37 7.82
CA ARG A 203 12.13 -17.82 8.13
C ARG A 203 12.43 -17.92 9.62
N SER A 204 13.68 -17.75 10.02
CA SER A 204 14.02 -17.76 11.44
C SER A 204 13.37 -16.61 12.21
N GLU A 205 13.13 -16.75 13.51
CA GLU A 205 12.62 -15.66 14.35
C GLU A 205 13.56 -14.44 14.32
N ALA A 206 14.87 -14.67 14.28
CA ALA A 206 15.85 -13.60 14.17
C ALA A 206 15.67 -12.80 12.87
N ASP A 207 15.42 -13.48 11.75
CA ASP A 207 15.17 -12.82 10.46
C ASP A 207 13.83 -12.08 10.43
N VAL A 208 12.79 -12.63 11.10
CA VAL A 208 11.50 -11.91 11.26
C VAL A 208 11.71 -10.60 12.01
N ARG A 209 12.39 -10.65 13.15
CA ARG A 209 12.66 -9.49 13.98
C ARG A 209 13.50 -8.44 13.26
N ALA A 210 14.58 -8.86 12.63
CA ALA A 210 15.44 -7.97 11.84
C ALA A 210 14.69 -7.33 10.68
N GLY A 211 13.92 -8.11 9.92
CA GLY A 211 13.16 -7.62 8.78
C GLY A 211 12.07 -6.61 9.18
N LEU A 212 11.37 -6.82 10.30
CA LEU A 212 10.36 -5.86 10.78
C LEU A 212 11.01 -4.55 11.28
N LEU A 213 12.18 -4.62 11.93
CA LEU A 213 12.93 -3.42 12.30
C LEU A 213 13.49 -2.68 11.07
N ASP A 214 13.86 -3.39 10.02
CA ASP A 214 14.23 -2.79 8.74
C ASP A 214 13.05 -2.07 8.08
N ILE A 215 11.86 -2.65 8.11
CA ILE A 215 10.62 -1.99 7.66
C ILE A 215 10.39 -0.71 8.46
N TRP A 216 10.51 -0.78 9.78
CA TRP A 216 10.39 0.41 10.64
C TRP A 216 11.46 1.47 10.33
N ARG A 217 12.69 1.06 10.06
CA ARG A 217 13.76 1.98 9.62
C ARG A 217 13.37 2.73 8.34
N VAL A 218 12.85 2.01 7.33
CA VAL A 218 12.39 2.64 6.06
C VAL A 218 11.23 3.61 6.31
N MET A 219 10.29 3.27 7.21
CA MET A 219 9.20 4.19 7.59
C MET A 219 9.73 5.48 8.22
N ARG A 220 10.73 5.39 9.11
CA ARG A 220 11.36 6.56 9.72
C ARG A 220 12.10 7.43 8.71
N GLU A 221 12.87 6.80 7.83
CA GLU A 221 13.59 7.50 6.76
C GLU A 221 12.62 8.23 5.82
N CYS A 222 11.47 7.63 5.52
CA CYS A 222 10.43 8.28 4.72
C CYS A 222 9.86 9.53 5.41
N VAL A 223 9.57 9.46 6.72
CA VAL A 223 9.11 10.62 7.50
C VAL A 223 10.16 11.73 7.52
N GLU A 224 11.43 11.41 7.81
CA GLU A 224 12.51 12.39 7.82
C GLU A 224 12.68 13.08 6.46
N ARG A 225 12.62 12.29 5.38
CA ARG A 225 12.71 12.82 4.03
C ARG A 225 11.52 13.74 3.70
N GLY A 226 10.28 13.35 4.02
CA GLY A 226 9.10 14.19 3.81
C GLY A 226 9.14 15.49 4.62
N CYS A 227 9.63 15.42 5.84
CA CYS A 227 9.82 16.58 6.72
C CYS A 227 10.94 17.53 6.26
N SER A 228 11.85 17.11 5.40
CA SER A 228 12.98 17.90 4.88
C SER A 228 12.72 18.53 3.51
N ARG A 229 11.62 18.18 2.83
CA ARG A 229 11.34 18.61 1.45
C ARG A 229 10.21 19.62 1.37
N ASP A 230 10.53 20.79 0.86
CA ASP A 230 9.57 21.84 0.50
C ASP A 230 9.14 21.71 -0.97
N GLY A 231 8.26 22.60 -1.43
CA GLY A 231 7.85 22.75 -2.82
C GLY A 231 6.45 22.25 -3.12
N THR A 232 6.22 21.88 -4.38
CA THR A 232 4.92 21.46 -4.91
C THR A 232 4.98 20.01 -5.35
N LEU A 233 3.92 19.25 -5.08
CA LEU A 233 3.80 17.86 -5.51
C LEU A 233 3.66 17.77 -7.03
N PRO A 234 4.14 16.70 -7.68
CA PRO A 234 4.04 16.53 -9.11
C PRO A 234 2.58 16.38 -9.57
N GLY A 235 2.30 16.76 -10.82
CA GLY A 235 0.97 16.72 -11.43
C GLY A 235 0.28 18.08 -11.50
N GLY A 236 -0.94 18.10 -12.05
CA GLY A 236 -1.65 19.34 -12.41
C GLY A 236 -2.31 20.07 -11.23
N LEU A 237 -2.44 19.45 -10.05
CA LEU A 237 -3.18 20.05 -8.92
C LEU A 237 -2.41 21.13 -8.17
N GLN A 238 -1.11 21.29 -8.42
CA GLN A 238 -0.25 22.28 -7.74
C GLN A 238 -0.33 22.21 -6.20
N VAL A 239 -0.49 21.02 -5.63
CA VAL A 239 -0.58 20.83 -4.18
C VAL A 239 0.76 21.14 -3.53
N ARG A 240 0.78 22.12 -2.63
CA ARG A 240 1.97 22.50 -1.88
C ARG A 240 2.28 21.46 -0.81
N ARG A 241 3.55 21.12 -0.65
CA ARG A 241 4.02 20.31 0.49
C ARG A 241 3.87 21.12 1.79
N ARG A 242 3.39 20.46 2.83
CA ARG A 242 3.07 21.07 4.13
C ARG A 242 3.92 20.51 5.27
N ALA A 243 4.45 19.30 5.11
CA ALA A 243 5.14 18.60 6.19
C ALA A 243 6.39 19.36 6.69
N ALA A 244 7.22 19.84 5.80
CA ALA A 244 8.43 20.57 6.19
C ALA A 244 8.13 21.89 6.93
N GLU A 245 7.11 22.63 6.50
CA GLU A 245 6.67 23.87 7.17
C GLU A 245 6.06 23.57 8.54
N LEU A 246 5.18 22.55 8.62
CA LEU A 246 4.57 22.13 9.89
C LEU A 246 5.63 21.64 10.89
N ARG A 247 6.65 20.89 10.43
CA ARG A 247 7.77 20.48 11.28
C ARG A 247 8.48 21.69 11.90
N ARG A 248 8.84 22.68 11.06
CA ARG A 248 9.51 23.91 11.54
C ARG A 248 8.66 24.67 12.55
N SER A 249 7.34 24.76 12.32
CA SER A 249 6.42 25.36 13.28
C SER A 249 6.44 24.61 14.62
N LEU A 250 6.24 23.29 14.60
CA LEU A 250 6.19 22.47 15.83
C LEU A 250 7.52 22.42 16.59
N GLU A 251 8.68 22.59 15.92
CA GLU A 251 9.99 22.65 16.56
C GLU A 251 10.32 24.03 17.13
N THR A 252 9.73 25.10 16.57
CA THR A 252 9.99 26.49 17.00
C THR A 252 8.94 27.05 17.94
N ASP A 253 7.81 26.39 18.07
CA ASP A 253 6.67 26.83 18.88
C ASP A 253 7.01 26.79 20.37
N THR A 254 7.79 27.81 20.81
CA THR A 254 8.03 28.11 22.23
C THR A 254 6.79 28.69 22.91
N VAL A 255 5.72 28.89 22.17
CA VAL A 255 4.45 29.54 22.59
C VAL A 255 3.35 28.49 22.82
N VAL A 256 3.62 27.17 22.70
CA VAL A 256 2.68 26.23 23.30
C VAL A 256 2.81 26.43 24.83
N PRO A 257 1.86 27.14 25.46
CA PRO A 257 1.85 27.20 26.92
C PRO A 257 1.91 25.75 27.42
N ASP A 258 2.61 25.49 28.51
CA ASP A 258 2.51 24.23 29.23
C ASP A 258 1.03 23.81 29.27
N GLY A 259 0.59 22.99 28.30
CA GLY A 259 -0.77 22.48 28.35
C GLY A 259 -1.64 22.43 27.09
N ASP A 260 -1.17 22.62 25.86
CA ASP A 260 -2.04 22.23 24.75
C ASP A 260 -2.09 20.69 24.61
N PRO A 261 -3.18 20.05 25.08
CA PRO A 261 -3.30 18.58 25.02
C PRO A 261 -3.40 18.05 23.59
N LEU A 262 -3.64 18.92 22.61
CA LEU A 262 -3.79 18.54 21.20
C LEU A 262 -2.48 18.58 20.42
N HIS A 263 -1.41 19.17 20.98
CA HIS A 263 -0.09 19.25 20.35
C HIS A 263 0.44 17.89 19.84
N VAL A 264 0.15 16.81 20.54
CA VAL A 264 0.48 15.44 20.10
C VAL A 264 -0.20 15.08 18.78
N MET A 265 -1.43 15.57 18.55
CA MET A 265 -2.16 15.32 17.30
C MET A 265 -1.51 16.02 16.11
N ASP A 266 -0.92 17.19 16.31
CA ASP A 266 -0.21 17.92 15.26
C ASP A 266 1.04 17.14 14.81
N TRP A 267 1.77 16.55 15.75
CA TRP A 267 2.88 15.66 15.41
C TRP A 267 2.43 14.41 14.65
N VAL A 268 1.34 13.77 15.05
CA VAL A 268 0.79 12.61 14.33
C VAL A 268 0.36 13.01 12.92
N THR A 269 -0.29 14.17 12.79
CA THR A 269 -0.67 14.75 11.49
C THR A 269 0.57 14.99 10.63
N LEU A 270 1.61 15.61 11.18
CA LEU A 270 2.90 15.83 10.50
C LEU A 270 3.48 14.54 9.95
N PHE A 271 3.55 13.47 10.75
CA PHE A 271 4.14 12.21 10.31
C PHE A 271 3.35 11.58 9.15
N ALA A 272 2.02 11.63 9.21
CA ALA A 272 1.17 11.14 8.13
C ALA A 272 1.33 11.98 6.84
N LEU A 273 1.37 13.31 6.96
CA LEU A 273 1.60 14.22 5.83
C LEU A 273 2.95 13.94 5.17
N ALA A 274 4.02 13.81 5.96
CA ALA A 274 5.39 13.58 5.47
C ALA A 274 5.46 12.32 4.59
N VAL A 275 4.89 11.19 5.06
CA VAL A 275 4.87 9.94 4.29
C VAL A 275 4.03 10.09 3.02
N ASN A 276 2.84 10.72 3.11
CA ASN A 276 1.96 10.80 1.95
C ASN A 276 2.46 11.79 0.89
N GLU A 277 3.14 12.85 1.27
CA GLU A 277 3.81 13.76 0.35
C GLU A 277 4.99 13.09 -0.36
N GLU A 278 5.78 12.28 0.35
CA GLU A 278 6.81 11.44 -0.28
C GLU A 278 6.18 10.39 -1.21
N ASN A 279 5.11 9.73 -0.78
CA ASN A 279 4.37 8.80 -1.63
C ASN A 279 3.88 9.49 -2.91
N ALA A 280 3.23 10.64 -2.79
CA ALA A 280 2.71 11.40 -3.94
C ALA A 280 3.82 11.84 -4.91
N ALA A 281 5.01 12.09 -4.41
CA ALA A 281 6.18 12.48 -5.19
C ALA A 281 6.95 11.30 -5.81
N GLY A 282 6.50 10.06 -5.63
CA GLY A 282 7.20 8.87 -6.14
C GLY A 282 8.37 8.42 -5.27
N GLY A 283 8.47 8.91 -4.04
CA GLY A 283 9.50 8.54 -3.08
C GLY A 283 9.36 7.11 -2.56
N ARG A 284 10.37 6.65 -1.81
CA ARG A 284 10.36 5.34 -1.17
C ARG A 284 9.43 5.33 0.04
N VAL A 285 8.54 4.36 0.06
CA VAL A 285 7.56 4.15 1.14
C VAL A 285 7.45 2.67 1.49
N VAL A 286 6.89 2.38 2.65
CA VAL A 286 6.40 1.03 2.96
C VAL A 286 4.92 0.98 2.59
N THR A 287 4.54 0.05 1.73
CA THR A 287 3.13 -0.29 1.48
C THR A 287 2.53 -0.85 2.78
N ALA A 288 1.43 -0.25 3.31
CA ALA A 288 0.92 -0.59 4.65
C ALA A 288 -0.61 -0.35 4.80
N PRO A 289 -1.52 -1.22 4.33
CA PRO A 289 -1.30 -2.32 3.39
C PRO A 289 -1.27 -1.86 1.94
N THR A 290 -1.50 -0.58 1.65
CA THR A 290 -1.41 0.05 0.32
C THR A 290 -0.61 1.34 0.38
N ASN A 291 -0.17 1.83 -0.78
CA ASN A 291 0.52 3.12 -0.84
C ASN A 291 -0.42 4.30 -0.54
N GLY A 292 -1.69 4.22 -0.96
CA GLY A 292 -2.69 5.25 -0.67
C GLY A 292 -2.92 5.48 0.82
N ALA A 293 -2.61 4.48 1.66
CA ALA A 293 -2.74 4.51 3.11
C ALA A 293 -1.39 4.41 3.86
N ALA A 294 -0.27 4.60 3.15
CA ALA A 294 1.08 4.35 3.68
C ALA A 294 1.48 5.25 4.88
N GLY A 295 0.79 6.38 5.08
CA GLY A 295 1.09 7.31 6.16
C GLY A 295 0.54 6.90 7.53
N ILE A 296 -0.50 6.05 7.59
CA ILE A 296 -1.23 5.79 8.84
C ILE A 296 -0.39 5.01 9.84
N ILE A 297 0.13 3.84 9.45
CA ILE A 297 0.91 2.98 10.34
C ILE A 297 2.20 3.67 10.79
N PRO A 298 3.01 4.30 9.92
CA PRO A 298 4.18 5.05 10.37
C PRO A 298 3.85 6.19 11.33
N ALA A 299 2.76 6.94 11.11
CA ALA A 299 2.36 8.03 11.99
C ALA A 299 2.00 7.53 13.40
N VAL A 300 1.26 6.42 13.49
CA VAL A 300 0.89 5.82 14.78
C VAL A 300 2.10 5.18 15.47
N LEU A 301 3.04 4.58 14.72
CA LEU A 301 4.32 4.09 15.27
C LEU A 301 5.21 5.23 15.79
N HIS A 302 5.26 6.38 15.10
CA HIS A 302 5.96 7.56 15.61
C HIS A 302 5.28 8.11 16.87
N TYR A 303 3.94 8.11 16.94
CA TYR A 303 3.22 8.41 18.17
C TYR A 303 3.68 7.48 19.30
N TYR A 304 3.67 6.16 19.06
CA TYR A 304 4.10 5.18 20.04
C TYR A 304 5.53 5.45 20.51
N THR A 305 6.49 5.55 19.59
CA THR A 305 7.91 5.67 19.93
C THR A 305 8.29 7.02 20.55
N ARG A 306 7.56 8.09 20.24
CA ARG A 306 7.89 9.44 20.70
C ARG A 306 7.14 9.85 21.96
N PHE A 307 5.89 9.43 22.13
CA PHE A 307 5.01 9.96 23.19
C PHE A 307 4.56 8.92 24.20
N VAL A 308 4.82 7.63 23.98
CA VAL A 308 4.46 6.59 24.95
C VAL A 308 5.66 6.29 25.84
N PRO A 309 5.54 6.50 27.17
CA PRO A 309 6.62 6.14 28.08
C PRO A 309 6.92 4.64 28.03
N GLY A 310 8.20 4.29 27.97
CA GLY A 310 8.64 2.88 27.91
C GLY A 310 8.52 2.24 26.53
N ALA A 311 8.25 3.01 25.47
CA ALA A 311 8.29 2.52 24.10
C ALA A 311 9.66 1.87 23.77
N SER A 312 9.62 0.77 23.00
CA SER A 312 10.80 -0.04 22.71
C SER A 312 10.70 -0.69 21.33
N ASP A 313 11.79 -1.20 20.81
CA ASP A 313 11.82 -1.98 19.57
C ASP A 313 10.92 -3.24 19.67
N GLU A 314 10.85 -3.87 20.85
CA GLU A 314 9.94 -4.99 21.08
C GLU A 314 8.47 -4.57 20.92
N GLY A 315 8.10 -3.38 21.39
CA GLY A 315 6.76 -2.83 21.16
C GLY A 315 6.49 -2.52 19.69
N VAL A 316 7.48 -2.06 18.93
CA VAL A 316 7.39 -1.88 17.48
C VAL A 316 7.15 -3.22 16.78
N LEU A 317 7.90 -4.27 17.15
CA LEU A 317 7.71 -5.63 16.61
C LEU A 317 6.30 -6.15 16.88
N ARG A 318 5.83 -6.05 18.13
CA ARG A 318 4.47 -6.44 18.51
C ARG A 318 3.41 -5.66 17.75
N PHE A 319 3.61 -4.36 17.59
CA PHE A 319 2.72 -3.51 16.79
C PHE A 319 2.61 -4.03 15.35
N LEU A 320 3.73 -4.20 14.65
CA LEU A 320 3.73 -4.61 13.23
C LEU A 320 3.17 -6.02 13.05
N LEU A 321 3.46 -6.95 13.95
CA LEU A 321 2.92 -8.31 13.91
C LEU A 321 1.40 -8.33 14.11
N ALA A 322 0.88 -7.61 15.10
CA ALA A 322 -0.56 -7.51 15.34
C ALA A 322 -1.27 -6.79 14.18
N ALA A 323 -0.71 -5.68 13.69
CA ALA A 323 -1.22 -4.98 12.52
C ALA A 323 -1.24 -5.91 11.29
N GLY A 324 -0.20 -6.71 11.09
CA GLY A 324 -0.14 -7.72 10.04
C GLY A 324 -1.23 -8.78 10.15
N ALA A 325 -1.47 -9.32 11.35
CA ALA A 325 -2.55 -10.29 11.58
C ALA A 325 -3.93 -9.73 11.18
N ILE A 326 -4.21 -8.48 11.54
CA ILE A 326 -5.45 -7.80 11.14
C ILE A 326 -5.49 -7.56 9.62
N GLY A 327 -4.38 -7.16 9.03
CA GLY A 327 -4.27 -6.96 7.57
C GLY A 327 -4.56 -8.24 6.76
N VAL A 328 -4.13 -9.40 7.25
CA VAL A 328 -4.48 -10.71 6.67
C VAL A 328 -6.00 -10.89 6.62
N LEU A 329 -6.73 -10.58 7.70
CA LEU A 329 -8.19 -10.74 7.74
C LEU A 329 -8.89 -9.89 6.68
N PHE A 330 -8.47 -8.64 6.47
CA PHE A 330 -9.02 -7.77 5.43
C PHE A 330 -8.72 -8.28 4.03
N LYS A 331 -7.49 -8.73 3.79
CA LYS A 331 -7.06 -9.21 2.47
C LYS A 331 -7.79 -10.50 2.08
N GLU A 332 -7.97 -11.43 3.02
CA GLU A 332 -8.60 -12.74 2.77
C GLU A 332 -10.13 -12.64 2.68
N ASN A 333 -10.79 -11.82 3.49
CA ASN A 333 -12.26 -11.83 3.62
C ASN A 333 -12.97 -10.68 2.90
N ALA A 334 -12.23 -9.66 2.45
CA ALA A 334 -12.78 -8.54 1.68
C ALA A 334 -11.83 -8.14 0.55
N SER A 335 -11.24 -6.97 0.64
CA SER A 335 -10.19 -6.48 -0.26
C SER A 335 -9.47 -5.29 0.38
N ILE A 336 -8.19 -5.13 0.05
CA ILE A 336 -7.40 -3.93 0.37
C ILE A 336 -7.22 -3.02 -0.85
N SER A 337 -7.99 -3.22 -1.93
CA SER A 337 -7.89 -2.45 -3.17
C SER A 337 -8.94 -1.34 -3.25
N GLY A 338 -8.51 -0.10 -3.44
CA GLY A 338 -9.40 1.04 -3.68
C GLY A 338 -10.26 0.88 -4.95
N ALA A 339 -9.74 0.16 -5.96
CA ALA A 339 -10.45 -0.14 -7.20
C ALA A 339 -11.58 -1.18 -7.00
N GLU A 340 -11.51 -2.01 -5.95
CA GLU A 340 -12.54 -3.01 -5.65
C GLU A 340 -13.57 -2.51 -4.64
N VAL A 341 -13.11 -1.90 -3.54
CA VAL A 341 -13.98 -1.57 -2.40
C VAL A 341 -13.92 -0.10 -1.95
N GLY A 342 -13.24 0.78 -2.69
CA GLY A 342 -13.04 2.16 -2.29
C GLY A 342 -11.96 2.33 -1.22
N CYS A 343 -11.79 3.57 -0.72
CA CYS A 343 -10.78 3.87 0.32
C CYS A 343 -11.07 3.22 1.69
N GLN A 344 -12.25 2.69 1.94
CA GLN A 344 -12.48 1.85 3.13
C GLN A 344 -11.52 0.65 3.15
N GLY A 345 -11.16 0.08 1.98
CA GLY A 345 -10.19 -1.01 1.84
C GLY A 345 -8.74 -0.59 2.05
N GLU A 346 -8.41 0.66 1.82
CA GLU A 346 -7.06 1.20 2.00
C GLU A 346 -6.91 1.89 3.36
N VAL A 347 -7.52 3.06 3.50
CA VAL A 347 -7.46 3.90 4.71
C VAL A 347 -8.14 3.21 5.90
N GLY A 348 -9.31 2.56 5.66
CA GLY A 348 -10.03 1.85 6.72
C GLY A 348 -9.24 0.66 7.24
N SER A 349 -8.70 -0.17 6.35
CA SER A 349 -7.86 -1.31 6.75
C SER A 349 -6.61 -0.85 7.49
N ALA A 350 -5.89 0.17 6.98
CA ALA A 350 -4.69 0.70 7.65
C ALA A 350 -5.01 1.31 9.02
N CYS A 351 -6.14 2.01 9.17
CA CYS A 351 -6.61 2.55 10.45
C CYS A 351 -6.88 1.43 11.46
N SER A 352 -7.57 0.39 11.03
CA SER A 352 -7.85 -0.82 11.83
C SER A 352 -6.57 -1.54 12.26
N MET A 353 -5.65 -1.76 11.31
CA MET A 353 -4.33 -2.37 11.55
C MET A 353 -3.52 -1.55 12.56
N ALA A 354 -3.49 -0.22 12.41
CA ALA A 354 -2.76 0.67 13.29
C ALA A 354 -3.38 0.73 14.70
N ALA A 355 -4.72 0.70 14.81
CA ALA A 355 -5.42 0.67 16.09
C ALA A 355 -5.11 -0.62 16.86
N ALA A 356 -5.18 -1.77 16.19
CA ALA A 356 -4.80 -3.06 16.77
C ALA A 356 -3.33 -3.10 17.18
N GLY A 357 -2.43 -2.66 16.28
CA GLY A 357 -0.99 -2.61 16.55
C GLY A 357 -0.66 -1.77 17.78
N LEU A 358 -1.29 -0.59 17.91
CA LEU A 358 -1.09 0.27 19.08
C LEU A 358 -1.66 -0.36 20.34
N ALA A 359 -2.86 -0.93 20.29
CA ALA A 359 -3.47 -1.61 21.44
C ALA A 359 -2.59 -2.78 21.93
N GLU A 360 -2.05 -3.59 21.02
CA GLU A 360 -1.10 -4.68 21.32
C GLU A 360 0.19 -4.15 21.95
N ALA A 361 0.80 -3.11 21.36
CA ALA A 361 2.04 -2.50 21.88
C ALA A 361 1.87 -1.90 23.27
N LEU A 362 0.67 -1.41 23.59
CA LEU A 362 0.30 -0.88 24.91
C LEU A 362 -0.12 -1.96 25.91
N GLY A 363 -0.05 -3.24 25.56
CA GLY A 363 -0.32 -4.37 26.47
C GLY A 363 -1.78 -4.77 26.55
N GLY A 364 -2.60 -4.42 25.56
CA GLY A 364 -4.00 -4.84 25.45
C GLY A 364 -4.15 -6.37 25.38
N THR A 365 -5.25 -6.89 25.92
CA THR A 365 -5.66 -8.29 25.75
C THR A 365 -6.04 -8.55 24.29
N PRO A 366 -5.98 -9.81 23.81
CA PRO A 366 -6.42 -10.13 22.45
C PRO A 366 -7.82 -9.60 22.09
N ALA A 367 -8.76 -9.65 23.02
CA ALA A 367 -10.10 -9.10 22.83
C ALA A 367 -10.11 -7.56 22.69
N GLN A 368 -9.29 -6.85 23.47
CA GLN A 368 -9.13 -5.40 23.34
C GLN A 368 -8.43 -5.02 22.02
N VAL A 369 -7.48 -5.82 21.56
CA VAL A 369 -6.81 -5.61 20.27
C VAL A 369 -7.76 -5.79 19.09
N GLU A 370 -8.60 -6.85 19.14
CA GLU A 370 -9.64 -7.08 18.13
C GLU A 370 -10.70 -5.97 18.13
N ASN A 371 -11.14 -5.52 19.32
CA ASN A 371 -12.09 -4.42 19.46
C ASN A 371 -11.49 -3.08 18.93
N ALA A 372 -10.19 -2.82 19.17
CA ALA A 372 -9.53 -1.66 18.59
C ALA A 372 -9.54 -1.70 17.05
N ALA A 373 -9.29 -2.88 16.47
CA ALA A 373 -9.36 -3.09 15.02
C ALA A 373 -10.78 -2.85 14.48
N GLU A 374 -11.77 -3.37 15.17
CA GLU A 374 -13.19 -3.22 14.83
C GLU A 374 -13.58 -1.75 14.80
N ILE A 375 -13.36 -0.99 15.91
CA ILE A 375 -13.65 0.44 16.01
C ILE A 375 -12.93 1.22 14.91
N GLY A 376 -11.66 0.88 14.64
CA GLY A 376 -10.88 1.53 13.60
C GLY A 376 -11.49 1.37 12.21
N MET A 377 -12.07 0.21 11.89
CA MET A 377 -12.68 -0.03 10.59
C MET A 377 -14.10 0.50 10.49
N GLU A 378 -14.95 0.33 11.51
CA GLU A 378 -16.35 0.75 11.43
C GLU A 378 -16.49 2.25 11.12
N HIS A 379 -15.58 3.08 11.65
CA HIS A 379 -15.54 4.53 11.43
C HIS A 379 -14.98 4.94 10.07
N ASN A 380 -14.63 3.99 9.22
CA ASN A 380 -14.15 4.19 7.84
C ASN A 380 -15.02 3.47 6.79
N LEU A 381 -16.13 2.82 7.21
CA LEU A 381 -17.07 2.19 6.28
C LEU A 381 -17.66 3.23 5.32
N GLY A 382 -17.84 2.85 4.06
CA GLY A 382 -18.41 3.69 3.01
C GLY A 382 -17.46 4.71 2.39
N LEU A 383 -16.19 4.79 2.78
CA LEU A 383 -15.23 5.69 2.15
C LEU A 383 -15.00 5.33 0.68
N THR A 384 -15.34 6.28 -0.20
CA THR A 384 -15.11 6.20 -1.64
C THR A 384 -13.64 6.39 -1.98
N CYS A 385 -13.19 5.90 -3.14
CA CYS A 385 -11.88 6.22 -3.71
C CYS A 385 -12.07 7.14 -4.92
N ASP A 386 -12.00 8.42 -4.70
CA ASP A 386 -12.35 9.49 -5.62
C ASP A 386 -11.25 10.58 -5.71
N PRO A 387 -9.99 10.18 -6.05
CA PRO A 387 -8.86 11.11 -6.07
C PRO A 387 -9.05 12.19 -7.12
N VAL A 388 -8.86 13.45 -6.72
CA VAL A 388 -8.96 14.62 -7.60
C VAL A 388 -7.86 14.54 -8.66
N GLY A 389 -8.22 14.76 -9.92
CA GLY A 389 -7.28 14.62 -11.04
C GLY A 389 -6.69 13.22 -11.23
N GLY A 390 -7.21 12.21 -10.53
CA GLY A 390 -6.64 10.85 -10.50
C GLY A 390 -5.29 10.79 -9.78
N LEU A 391 -4.96 11.75 -8.91
CA LEU A 391 -3.70 11.84 -8.19
C LEU A 391 -3.87 11.38 -6.72
N VAL A 392 -2.91 10.62 -6.19
CA VAL A 392 -2.90 10.18 -4.77
C VAL A 392 -2.45 11.37 -3.89
N GLN A 393 -3.21 12.45 -3.94
CA GLN A 393 -2.95 13.72 -3.24
C GLN A 393 -4.17 14.15 -2.45
N ILE A 394 -5.21 14.64 -3.12
CA ILE A 394 -6.45 15.06 -2.50
C ILE A 394 -7.57 14.08 -2.84
N PRO A 395 -8.26 13.50 -1.85
CA PRO A 395 -8.16 13.73 -0.40
C PRO A 395 -7.21 12.78 0.35
N CYS A 396 -6.39 11.99 -0.34
CA CYS A 396 -5.63 10.88 0.26
C CYS A 396 -4.71 11.34 1.41
N ILE A 397 -4.01 12.46 1.23
CA ILE A 397 -3.05 12.99 2.22
C ILE A 397 -3.77 13.31 3.53
N GLU A 398 -4.87 14.06 3.48
CA GLU A 398 -5.66 14.41 4.67
C GLU A 398 -6.35 13.19 5.30
N ARG A 399 -6.85 12.26 4.48
CA ARG A 399 -7.47 11.02 4.98
C ARG A 399 -6.51 10.20 5.84
N ASN A 400 -5.23 10.14 5.47
CA ASN A 400 -4.21 9.46 6.27
C ASN A 400 -3.98 10.14 7.61
N ALA A 401 -3.86 11.47 7.64
CA ALA A 401 -3.68 12.23 8.87
C ALA A 401 -4.86 12.01 9.84
N VAL A 402 -6.09 12.17 9.35
CA VAL A 402 -7.30 11.96 10.17
C VAL A 402 -7.44 10.51 10.63
N ALA A 403 -7.17 9.54 9.76
CA ALA A 403 -7.25 8.12 10.10
C ALA A 403 -6.20 7.70 11.14
N SER A 404 -5.01 8.33 11.15
CA SER A 404 -4.00 8.09 12.19
C SER A 404 -4.51 8.50 13.58
N ILE A 405 -5.19 9.64 13.67
CA ILE A 405 -5.83 10.08 14.91
C ILE A 405 -6.98 9.16 15.33
N LYS A 406 -7.82 8.74 14.36
CA LYS A 406 -8.87 7.74 14.61
C LYS A 406 -8.29 6.44 15.17
N ALA A 407 -7.18 5.93 14.61
CA ALA A 407 -6.52 4.70 15.07
C ALA A 407 -6.07 4.82 16.54
N ILE A 408 -5.45 5.94 16.93
CA ILE A 408 -5.04 6.20 18.30
C ILE A 408 -6.28 6.25 19.23
N THR A 409 -7.34 6.92 18.78
CA THR A 409 -8.59 7.02 19.54
C THR A 409 -9.23 5.64 19.71
N ALA A 410 -9.29 4.83 18.66
CA ALA A 410 -9.84 3.47 18.70
C ALA A 410 -9.07 2.56 19.67
N ALA A 411 -7.73 2.56 19.59
CA ALA A 411 -6.89 1.82 20.53
C ALA A 411 -7.12 2.25 22.00
N ARG A 412 -7.16 3.56 22.25
CA ARG A 412 -7.38 4.09 23.61
C ARG A 412 -8.78 3.77 24.15
N LEU A 413 -9.80 3.79 23.29
CA LEU A 413 -11.17 3.45 23.67
C LEU A 413 -11.25 1.96 24.04
N ALA A 414 -10.74 1.06 23.20
CA ALA A 414 -10.74 -0.37 23.43
C ALA A 414 -9.97 -0.76 24.73
N LEU A 415 -8.82 -0.12 24.97
CA LEU A 415 -8.01 -0.37 26.17
C LEU A 415 -8.66 0.09 27.49
N ARG A 416 -9.67 0.96 27.44
CA ARG A 416 -10.44 1.37 28.63
C ARG A 416 -11.63 0.43 28.93
N GLY A 417 -12.00 -0.41 27.97
CA GLY A 417 -13.00 -1.46 28.10
C GLY A 417 -12.38 -2.79 28.54
N ASP A 418 -13.22 -3.78 28.67
CA ASP A 418 -12.84 -5.18 29.00
C ASP A 418 -12.66 -6.07 27.74
N GLY A 419 -12.85 -5.51 26.55
CA GLY A 419 -12.82 -6.21 25.27
C GLY A 419 -14.17 -6.82 24.87
N VAL A 420 -15.21 -6.71 25.68
CA VAL A 420 -16.57 -7.15 25.32
C VAL A 420 -17.24 -6.07 24.48
N HIS A 421 -17.68 -6.42 23.28
CA HIS A 421 -18.34 -5.49 22.36
C HIS A 421 -19.39 -6.21 21.49
N ALA A 422 -20.35 -5.42 20.96
CA ALA A 422 -21.54 -5.96 20.30
C ALA A 422 -21.29 -6.40 18.84
N VAL A 423 -20.37 -5.74 18.16
CA VAL A 423 -20.05 -5.96 16.74
C VAL A 423 -18.63 -6.50 16.64
N SER A 424 -18.46 -7.71 16.14
CA SER A 424 -17.12 -8.28 15.94
C SER A 424 -16.42 -7.71 14.69
N LEU A 425 -15.10 -7.76 14.66
CA LEU A 425 -14.29 -7.38 13.49
C LEU A 425 -14.74 -8.15 12.23
N ASP A 426 -15.10 -9.42 12.35
CA ASP A 426 -15.58 -10.23 11.21
C ASP A 426 -16.86 -9.66 10.60
N LYS A 427 -17.78 -9.12 11.42
CA LYS A 427 -18.99 -8.48 10.93
C LYS A 427 -18.68 -7.16 10.21
N VAL A 428 -17.74 -6.38 10.72
CA VAL A 428 -17.32 -5.12 10.09
C VAL A 428 -16.62 -5.41 8.76
N ILE A 429 -15.75 -6.43 8.69
CA ILE A 429 -15.10 -6.86 7.44
C ILE A 429 -16.14 -7.31 6.40
N LYS A 430 -17.15 -8.09 6.84
CA LYS A 430 -18.27 -8.48 5.97
C LYS A 430 -19.03 -7.25 5.45
N THR A 431 -19.34 -6.31 6.33
CA THR A 431 -20.02 -5.06 5.95
C THR A 431 -19.19 -4.25 4.95
N MET A 432 -17.87 -4.14 5.16
CA MET A 432 -16.97 -3.49 4.22
C MET A 432 -17.04 -4.13 2.83
N ARG A 433 -17.02 -5.47 2.75
CA ARG A 433 -17.12 -6.19 1.49
C ARG A 433 -18.45 -5.93 0.77
N GLU A 434 -19.56 -5.98 1.51
CA GLU A 434 -20.90 -5.74 0.99
C GLU A 434 -21.07 -4.30 0.52
N THR A 435 -20.71 -3.32 1.34
CA THR A 435 -20.70 -1.90 0.97
C THR A 435 -19.80 -1.64 -0.25
N GLY A 436 -18.65 -2.31 -0.31
CA GLY A 436 -17.78 -2.26 -1.47
C GLY A 436 -18.44 -2.83 -2.74
N ALA A 437 -19.20 -3.93 -2.65
CA ALA A 437 -19.94 -4.48 -3.77
C ALA A 437 -21.05 -3.53 -4.26
N ASP A 438 -21.75 -2.88 -3.34
CA ASP A 438 -22.84 -1.93 -3.65
C ASP A 438 -22.32 -0.59 -4.18
N MET A 439 -21.06 -0.26 -3.91
CA MET A 439 -20.45 0.99 -4.37
C MET A 439 -20.35 1.03 -5.89
N LYS A 440 -20.89 2.08 -6.50
CA LYS A 440 -20.81 2.27 -7.96
C LYS A 440 -19.36 2.43 -8.42
N VAL A 441 -19.03 1.88 -9.59
CA VAL A 441 -17.67 1.92 -10.19
C VAL A 441 -17.06 3.32 -10.23
N LYS A 442 -17.86 4.37 -10.43
CA LYS A 442 -17.38 5.76 -10.47
C LYS A 442 -16.74 6.24 -9.16
N TYR A 443 -16.96 5.52 -8.04
CA TYR A 443 -16.40 5.82 -6.72
C TYR A 443 -15.23 4.88 -6.35
N LYS A 444 -14.75 4.08 -7.30
CA LYS A 444 -13.72 3.06 -7.12
C LYS A 444 -12.48 3.38 -7.95
N GLU A 445 -11.70 4.37 -7.53
CA GLU A 445 -10.41 4.75 -8.14
C GLU A 445 -10.49 5.07 -9.65
N THR A 446 -11.57 5.73 -10.09
CA THR A 446 -11.77 6.07 -11.51
C THR A 446 -11.69 7.56 -11.80
N ALA A 447 -11.65 8.43 -10.80
CA ALA A 447 -11.75 9.88 -10.91
C ALA A 447 -13.00 10.36 -11.71
N ARG A 448 -14.09 9.57 -11.71
CA ARG A 448 -15.32 9.85 -12.47
C ARG A 448 -16.52 10.17 -11.57
N GLY A 449 -16.31 10.33 -10.28
CA GLY A 449 -17.36 10.60 -9.28
C GLY A 449 -16.78 11.17 -8.00
N GLY A 450 -17.65 11.50 -7.05
CA GLY A 450 -17.27 12.02 -5.75
C GLY A 450 -16.53 13.35 -5.83
N LEU A 451 -15.49 13.50 -5.02
CA LEU A 451 -14.68 14.73 -4.99
C LEU A 451 -14.01 15.01 -6.33
N ALA A 452 -13.61 13.98 -7.06
CA ALA A 452 -12.90 14.13 -8.33
C ALA A 452 -13.67 14.95 -9.38
N VAL A 453 -15.00 15.00 -9.33
CA VAL A 453 -15.85 15.74 -10.29
C VAL A 453 -16.56 16.94 -9.66
N ASN A 454 -16.39 17.17 -8.37
CA ASN A 454 -17.03 18.27 -7.64
C ASN A 454 -16.03 19.37 -7.22
N VAL A 455 -14.78 19.24 -7.62
CA VAL A 455 -13.81 20.33 -7.50
C VAL A 455 -14.02 21.26 -8.69
N ILE A 456 -14.38 22.50 -8.42
CA ILE A 456 -14.51 23.53 -9.43
C ILE A 456 -13.09 23.92 -9.85
N GLU A 457 -12.72 23.63 -11.09
CA GLU A 457 -11.54 24.24 -11.72
C GLU A 457 -11.92 25.72 -12.00
N CYS A 458 -11.33 26.61 -11.25
CA CYS A 458 -11.41 28.06 -11.51
C CYS A 458 -10.33 28.46 -12.52
#